data_9817bb26ead11c75ba7975e3c0834658
#
_entry.id   9817bb26ead11c75ba7975e3c0834658
#
_cell.length_a   1.000
_cell.length_b   1.000
_cell.length_c   1.000
_cell.angle_alpha   90.00
_cell.angle_beta   90.00
_cell.angle_gamma   90.00
#
_symmetry.space_group_name_H-M   'P 1'
#
loop_
_entity.id
_entity.type
_entity.pdbx_description
1 polymer ?
#
loop_
_entity_poly.entity_id
_entity_poly.type
_entity_poly.pdbx_seq_one_letter_code
_entity_poly.pdbx_strand_id
1 'polypeptide(L)'
;MTSKISNIKKQYFLIFKKYKFYYCYYLGKAHEGGTPVMTDEVLRKYVSETIAIHGSEAEIEFAWHGGEPLMAGMAFYEKALALQREYGTGRRILNTLQTNGTLLNDEWCRFFRDNKFRIGISLDGPEHLHNAFRKDAQGNGTFHQVMHGVELLRKHEVEYNVLATVNSVNVHHPLEVYQFLRTVSDYIQFLPVVECSGDEANVAQPPGVYSTSQSSTPHEAHFNVSAEGYGEFLCRIFDEWARHDIGKKFVQIFEAAIGNIMRRPAGLCVHEGVCGHCAAIERGGNVYRCDRYVFPDYLMGNIMHDSLYEMMQGNRQFGEHKLESLSTECLHCDVVDLCFGGCPKDRFVPVQSPGQGKEYQNYLCPGYRKFFRYVRERVRKAGR
;
A
#
# COMPACT_ATOMS: atom_id res chain seq x y z
N MET A 1 27.64 -6.30 -16.55
CA MET A 1 26.25 -6.84 -16.48
C MET A 1 25.45 -5.90 -15.61
N THR A 2 24.82 -4.91 -16.22
CA THR A 2 23.95 -3.93 -15.54
C THR A 2 22.60 -4.58 -15.30
N SER A 3 22.37 -5.12 -14.08
CA SER A 3 21.05 -5.59 -13.69
C SER A 3 20.11 -4.39 -13.66
N LYS A 4 19.13 -4.40 -14.54
CA LYS A 4 18.06 -3.41 -14.65
C LYS A 4 17.39 -3.25 -13.30
N ILE A 5 17.48 -2.07 -12.70
CA ILE A 5 16.58 -1.69 -11.61
C ILE A 5 15.25 -1.38 -12.29
N SER A 6 14.41 -2.42 -12.41
CA SER A 6 13.06 -2.28 -12.94
C SER A 6 12.12 -1.98 -11.78
N ASN A 7 11.34 -0.91 -11.93
CA ASN A 7 10.20 -0.54 -11.08
C ASN A 7 10.55 -0.15 -9.62
N ILE A 8 11.27 0.94 -9.43
CA ILE A 8 11.31 1.60 -8.13
C ILE A 8 10.06 2.45 -8.00
N LYS A 9 9.09 1.98 -7.21
CA LYS A 9 7.94 2.80 -6.78
C LYS A 9 8.40 3.67 -5.62
N LYS A 10 8.14 4.97 -5.69
CA LYS A 10 8.53 5.92 -4.65
C LYS A 10 7.30 6.66 -4.17
N GLN A 11 7.16 6.77 -2.86
CA GLN A 11 5.98 7.33 -2.22
C GLN A 11 6.36 8.57 -1.39
N TYR A 12 5.51 9.59 -1.44
CA TYR A 12 5.62 10.79 -0.62
C TYR A 12 4.57 10.84 0.44
N PHE A 13 4.92 11.44 1.55
CA PHE A 13 4.03 11.57 2.67
C PHE A 13 3.92 13.02 3.11
N LEU A 14 2.73 13.59 2.96
CA LEU A 14 2.39 14.92 3.45
C LEU A 14 1.48 14.75 4.66
N ILE A 15 1.86 15.26 5.82
CA ILE A 15 1.09 15.06 7.05
C ILE A 15 0.18 16.25 7.28
N PHE A 16 -1.13 16.04 7.18
CA PHE A 16 -2.13 16.99 7.65
C PHE A 16 -3.16 16.29 8.53
N LYS A 17 -3.35 16.79 9.76
CA LYS A 17 -4.29 16.26 10.75
C LYS A 17 -5.75 16.69 10.51
N LYS A 18 -6.26 16.70 9.28
CA LYS A 18 -7.63 17.17 9.04
C LYS A 18 -8.70 16.07 9.09
N TYR A 19 -8.28 14.79 9.09
CA TYR A 19 -9.20 13.65 9.09
C TYR A 19 -8.81 12.65 10.18
N LYS A 20 -9.79 12.12 10.91
CA LYS A 20 -9.61 11.03 11.87
C LYS A 20 -9.88 9.69 11.18
N PHE A 21 -8.89 9.13 10.49
CA PHE A 21 -8.93 7.73 10.09
C PHE A 21 -8.36 6.89 11.21
N TYR A 22 -9.19 6.16 11.94
CA TYR A 22 -8.80 5.43 13.15
C TYR A 22 -7.70 4.38 12.91
N TYR A 23 -7.60 3.84 11.70
CA TYR A 23 -6.60 2.82 11.30
C TYR A 23 -5.49 3.35 10.40
N CYS A 24 -5.29 4.65 10.33
CA CYS A 24 -4.20 5.19 9.52
C CYS A 24 -2.85 4.82 10.15
N TYR A 25 -2.12 3.91 9.52
CA TYR A 25 -0.78 3.48 9.95
C TYR A 25 0.24 4.62 10.04
N TYR A 26 -0.14 5.81 9.63
CA TYR A 26 0.67 7.02 9.66
C TYR A 26 0.48 7.86 10.94
N LEU A 27 -0.55 7.58 11.74
CA LEU A 27 -0.88 8.41 12.91
C LEU A 27 0.18 8.35 14.02
N GLY A 28 0.87 7.24 14.17
CA GLY A 28 1.89 7.03 15.20
C GLY A 28 3.33 7.35 14.78
N LYS A 29 3.55 7.76 13.51
CA LYS A 29 4.89 8.00 13.00
C LYS A 29 5.41 9.37 13.42
N ALA A 30 6.73 9.43 13.69
CA ALA A 30 7.40 10.65 14.13
C ALA A 30 7.15 11.80 13.14
N HIS A 31 6.55 12.86 13.63
CA HIS A 31 6.35 14.06 12.84
C HIS A 31 7.66 14.85 12.83
N GLU A 32 8.36 14.82 11.70
CA GLU A 32 9.45 15.77 11.50
C GLU A 32 8.91 17.19 11.60
N GLY A 33 9.50 18.00 12.47
CA GLY A 33 9.23 19.43 12.50
C GLY A 33 9.52 20.06 11.14
N GLY A 34 8.92 21.18 10.80
CA GLY A 34 9.22 21.90 9.57
C GLY A 34 7.98 22.27 8.75
N THR A 35 8.17 22.53 7.45
CA THR A 35 7.12 22.95 6.54
C THR A 35 6.06 21.86 6.35
N PRO A 36 4.78 22.20 6.18
CA PRO A 36 3.72 21.23 5.96
C PRO A 36 3.85 20.47 4.61
N VAL A 37 4.60 21.03 3.66
CA VAL A 37 4.81 20.51 2.32
C VAL A 37 6.32 20.41 2.08
N MET A 38 6.74 19.50 1.21
CA MET A 38 8.13 19.39 0.73
C MET A 38 8.59 20.72 0.14
N THR A 39 9.82 21.16 0.52
CA THR A 39 10.40 22.39 -0.04
C THR A 39 10.75 22.22 -1.53
N ASP A 40 10.84 23.31 -2.25
CA ASP A 40 11.22 23.31 -3.67
C ASP A 40 12.58 22.64 -3.90
N GLU A 41 13.50 22.79 -2.94
CA GLU A 41 14.83 22.21 -3.00
C GLU A 41 14.80 20.68 -2.87
N VAL A 42 14.07 20.17 -1.87
CA VAL A 42 13.87 18.73 -1.68
C VAL A 42 13.12 18.13 -2.87
N LEU A 43 12.08 18.82 -3.38
CA LEU A 43 11.33 18.37 -4.55
C LEU A 43 12.23 18.28 -5.80
N ARG A 44 13.06 19.27 -6.04
CA ARG A 44 14.04 19.27 -7.15
C ARG A 44 15.00 18.09 -7.03
N LYS A 45 15.60 17.92 -5.86
CA LYS A 45 16.54 16.84 -5.59
C LYS A 45 15.87 15.47 -5.79
N TYR A 46 14.69 15.29 -5.26
CA TYR A 46 13.93 14.07 -5.46
C TYR A 46 13.66 13.75 -6.92
N VAL A 47 13.12 14.70 -7.68
CA VAL A 47 12.77 14.44 -9.08
C VAL A 47 14.03 14.13 -9.89
N SER A 48 15.10 14.92 -9.73
CA SER A 48 16.35 14.72 -10.46
C SER A 48 17.02 13.38 -10.14
N GLU A 49 17.16 13.03 -8.87
CA GLU A 49 17.78 11.77 -8.43
C GLU A 49 16.93 10.56 -8.85
N THR A 50 15.59 10.67 -8.72
CA THR A 50 14.69 9.62 -9.15
C THR A 50 14.88 9.30 -10.62
N ILE A 51 14.92 10.30 -11.47
CA ILE A 51 15.11 10.12 -12.92
C ILE A 51 16.50 9.57 -13.21
N ALA A 52 17.52 10.05 -12.51
CA ALA A 52 18.92 9.65 -12.74
C ALA A 52 19.18 8.17 -12.45
N ILE A 53 18.56 7.60 -11.41
CA ILE A 53 18.81 6.20 -11.02
C ILE A 53 18.08 5.17 -11.89
N HIS A 54 17.12 5.59 -12.75
CA HIS A 54 16.43 4.70 -13.66
C HIS A 54 17.14 4.59 -15.00
N GLY A 55 17.24 3.37 -15.55
CA GLY A 55 17.75 3.14 -16.91
C GLY A 55 16.90 3.83 -17.98
N SER A 56 17.47 4.10 -19.17
CA SER A 56 16.81 4.88 -20.24
C SER A 56 15.45 4.31 -20.69
N GLU A 57 15.31 3.00 -20.71
CA GLU A 57 14.09 2.30 -21.17
C GLU A 57 13.04 2.08 -20.08
N ALA A 58 13.34 2.41 -18.82
CA ALA A 58 12.43 2.19 -17.72
C ALA A 58 11.31 3.24 -17.70
N GLU A 59 10.08 2.82 -17.42
CA GLU A 59 9.01 3.71 -16.99
C GLU A 59 9.26 4.16 -15.56
N ILE A 60 9.20 5.45 -15.30
CA ILE A 60 9.48 6.06 -14.00
C ILE A 60 8.14 6.43 -13.36
N GLU A 61 7.80 5.78 -12.25
CA GLU A 61 6.59 6.11 -11.50
C GLU A 61 6.91 7.04 -10.34
N PHE A 62 6.19 8.16 -10.29
CA PHE A 62 6.12 9.06 -9.13
C PHE A 62 4.79 8.80 -8.42
N ALA A 63 4.84 8.14 -7.27
CA ALA A 63 3.65 7.85 -6.47
C ALA A 63 3.50 8.88 -5.35
N TRP A 64 2.48 9.70 -5.47
CA TRP A 64 2.14 10.76 -4.53
C TRP A 64 1.17 10.21 -3.48
N HIS A 65 1.62 10.20 -2.24
CA HIS A 65 0.87 9.64 -1.12
C HIS A 65 1.06 10.54 0.11
N GLY A 66 0.49 10.19 1.23
CA GLY A 66 0.72 10.89 2.48
C GLY A 66 -0.51 10.92 3.35
N GLY A 67 -0.68 11.93 4.20
CA GLY A 67 -1.92 12.11 4.94
C GLY A 67 -3.08 12.34 3.96
N GLU A 68 -3.06 13.48 3.28
CA GLU A 68 -3.92 13.78 2.12
C GLU A 68 -3.11 14.61 1.10
N PRO A 69 -2.71 14.02 -0.02
CA PRO A 69 -1.77 14.67 -0.95
C PRO A 69 -2.36 15.93 -1.61
N LEU A 70 -3.68 16.02 -1.78
CA LEU A 70 -4.30 17.22 -2.38
C LEU A 70 -4.11 18.48 -1.53
N MET A 71 -3.79 18.35 -0.25
CA MET A 71 -3.50 19.49 0.62
C MET A 71 -2.16 20.16 0.29
N ALA A 72 -1.29 19.54 -0.51
CA ALA A 72 -0.09 20.22 -1.03
C ALA A 72 -0.42 21.39 -1.95
N GLY A 73 -1.63 21.38 -2.50
CA GLY A 73 -2.08 22.40 -3.47
C GLY A 73 -1.57 22.14 -4.88
N MET A 74 -2.26 22.70 -5.85
CA MET A 74 -1.99 22.47 -7.29
C MET A 74 -0.60 22.96 -7.71
N ALA A 75 -0.19 24.12 -7.20
CA ALA A 75 1.10 24.71 -7.53
C ALA A 75 2.30 23.78 -7.19
N PHE A 76 2.18 22.93 -6.18
CA PHE A 76 3.19 21.91 -5.87
C PHE A 76 3.33 20.89 -7.01
N TYR A 77 2.22 20.39 -7.53
CA TYR A 77 2.23 19.41 -8.62
C TYR A 77 2.64 20.02 -9.95
N GLU A 78 2.28 21.27 -10.22
CA GLU A 78 2.77 22.03 -11.38
C GLU A 78 4.30 22.13 -11.39
N LYS A 79 4.89 22.45 -10.22
CA LYS A 79 6.35 22.44 -10.05
C LYS A 79 6.94 21.06 -10.25
N ALA A 80 6.35 20.01 -9.66
CA ALA A 80 6.81 18.64 -9.83
C ALA A 80 6.83 18.24 -11.31
N LEU A 81 5.76 18.53 -12.05
CA LEU A 81 5.66 18.27 -13.50
C LEU A 81 6.68 19.10 -14.30
N ALA A 82 6.93 20.34 -13.92
CA ALA A 82 7.96 21.17 -14.57
C ALA A 82 9.35 20.53 -14.41
N LEU A 83 9.70 20.11 -13.21
CA LEU A 83 10.96 19.41 -12.93
C LEU A 83 11.04 18.05 -13.65
N GLN A 84 9.96 17.29 -13.70
CA GLN A 84 9.91 16.04 -14.46
C GLN A 84 10.16 16.26 -15.95
N ARG A 85 9.64 17.35 -16.53
CA ARG A 85 9.95 17.72 -17.93
C ARG A 85 11.40 18.18 -18.11
N GLU A 86 11.94 18.93 -17.14
CA GLU A 86 13.32 19.42 -17.16
C GLU A 86 14.32 18.26 -17.15
N TYR A 87 14.20 17.33 -16.18
CA TYR A 87 15.16 16.25 -15.99
C TYR A 87 14.83 14.97 -16.78
N GLY A 88 13.59 14.78 -17.19
CA GLY A 88 13.06 13.55 -17.79
C GLY A 88 12.79 13.64 -19.29
N THR A 89 13.49 14.51 -20.04
CA THR A 89 13.31 14.63 -21.49
C THR A 89 13.47 13.26 -22.16
N GLY A 90 12.46 12.86 -22.94
CA GLY A 90 12.45 11.56 -23.64
C GLY A 90 12.14 10.35 -22.75
N ARG A 91 11.83 10.56 -21.48
CA ARG A 91 11.49 9.48 -20.53
C ARG A 91 9.97 9.26 -20.43
N ARG A 92 9.59 8.01 -20.15
CA ARG A 92 8.21 7.68 -19.82
C ARG A 92 8.02 7.89 -18.32
N ILE A 93 7.24 8.91 -17.96
CA ILE A 93 6.94 9.24 -16.56
C ILE A 93 5.45 9.03 -16.31
N LEU A 94 5.15 8.30 -15.25
CA LEU A 94 3.81 8.06 -14.73
C LEU A 94 3.66 8.74 -13.38
N ASN A 95 2.59 9.49 -13.19
CA ASN A 95 2.21 10.04 -11.90
C ASN A 95 0.99 9.30 -11.37
N THR A 96 1.11 8.71 -10.18
CA THR A 96 0.00 8.12 -9.43
C THR A 96 -0.23 8.90 -8.14
N LEU A 97 -1.49 9.02 -7.71
CA LEU A 97 -1.83 9.77 -6.50
C LEU A 97 -2.91 9.04 -5.72
N GLN A 98 -2.64 8.75 -4.44
CA GLN A 98 -3.60 8.09 -3.55
C GLN A 98 -4.26 9.12 -2.63
N THR A 99 -5.56 9.31 -2.75
CA THR A 99 -6.34 10.30 -1.98
C THR A 99 -7.54 9.68 -1.27
N ASN A 100 -7.97 10.34 -0.20
CA ASN A 100 -9.25 10.03 0.45
C ASN A 100 -10.46 10.55 -0.37
N GLY A 101 -10.24 11.28 -1.44
CA GLY A 101 -11.26 11.75 -2.38
C GLY A 101 -12.10 12.95 -1.93
N THR A 102 -11.98 13.40 -0.68
CA THR A 102 -12.88 14.43 -0.12
C THR A 102 -12.59 15.85 -0.59
N LEU A 103 -11.40 16.09 -1.16
CA LEU A 103 -10.97 17.40 -1.67
C LEU A 103 -11.03 17.52 -3.19
N LEU A 104 -11.52 16.49 -3.88
CA LEU A 104 -11.67 16.51 -5.33
C LEU A 104 -12.69 17.58 -5.76
N ASN A 105 -12.36 18.29 -6.81
CA ASN A 105 -13.21 19.28 -7.47
C ASN A 105 -12.94 19.28 -8.98
N ASP A 106 -13.72 20.06 -9.75
CA ASP A 106 -13.56 20.15 -11.21
C ASP A 106 -12.16 20.60 -11.64
N GLU A 107 -11.51 21.47 -10.87
CA GLU A 107 -10.17 21.98 -11.17
C GLU A 107 -9.12 20.86 -11.04
N TRP A 108 -9.14 20.10 -9.92
CA TRP A 108 -8.28 18.94 -9.73
C TRP A 108 -8.50 17.88 -10.80
N CYS A 109 -9.74 17.58 -11.15
CA CYS A 109 -10.03 16.55 -12.15
C CYS A 109 -9.54 16.96 -13.55
N ARG A 110 -9.69 18.24 -13.94
CA ARG A 110 -9.08 18.75 -15.17
C ARG A 110 -7.57 18.63 -15.15
N PHE A 111 -6.94 19.04 -14.06
CA PHE A 111 -5.48 18.92 -13.89
C PHE A 111 -5.00 17.47 -14.05
N PHE A 112 -5.67 16.52 -13.43
CA PHE A 112 -5.31 15.10 -13.50
C PHE A 112 -5.48 14.52 -14.90
N ARG A 113 -6.59 14.84 -15.58
CA ARG A 113 -6.81 14.41 -16.97
C ARG A 113 -5.71 14.95 -17.88
N ASP A 114 -5.47 16.26 -17.83
CA ASP A 114 -4.55 16.95 -18.74
C ASP A 114 -3.10 16.49 -18.55
N ASN A 115 -2.73 16.08 -17.33
CA ASN A 115 -1.40 15.58 -16.98
C ASN A 115 -1.33 14.05 -16.83
N LYS A 116 -2.40 13.32 -17.19
CA LYS A 116 -2.47 11.84 -17.22
C LYS A 116 -2.13 11.19 -15.88
N PHE A 117 -2.60 11.77 -14.78
CA PHE A 117 -2.49 11.14 -13.47
C PHE A 117 -3.40 9.92 -13.37
N ARG A 118 -2.95 8.90 -12.65
CA ARG A 118 -3.79 7.78 -12.19
C ARG A 118 -4.12 7.97 -10.73
N ILE A 119 -5.40 7.95 -10.40
CA ILE A 119 -5.88 8.29 -9.06
C ILE A 119 -6.32 7.03 -8.32
N GLY A 120 -5.77 6.82 -7.12
CA GLY A 120 -6.28 5.84 -6.17
C GLY A 120 -7.27 6.51 -5.23
N ILE A 121 -8.49 5.98 -5.14
CA ILE A 121 -9.54 6.48 -4.24
C ILE A 121 -9.73 5.53 -3.08
N SER A 122 -9.65 6.07 -1.86
CA SER A 122 -9.93 5.31 -0.64
C SER A 122 -11.44 5.19 -0.40
N LEU A 123 -12.01 3.97 -0.60
CA LEU A 123 -13.44 3.72 -0.41
C LEU A 123 -13.67 2.28 0.09
N ASP A 124 -14.16 2.12 1.32
CA ASP A 124 -14.16 0.84 2.02
C ASP A 124 -15.45 0.01 1.84
N GLY A 125 -16.37 0.46 1.00
CA GLY A 125 -17.65 -0.19 0.73
C GLY A 125 -18.81 0.81 0.70
N PRO A 126 -20.07 0.35 0.78
CA PRO A 126 -21.23 1.21 0.88
C PRO A 126 -21.20 2.09 2.13
N GLU A 127 -22.09 3.08 2.22
CA GLU A 127 -22.03 4.19 3.16
C GLU A 127 -21.81 3.76 4.61
N HIS A 128 -22.61 2.84 5.12
CA HIS A 128 -22.54 2.42 6.52
C HIS A 128 -21.20 1.72 6.85
N LEU A 129 -20.62 0.96 5.92
CA LEU A 129 -19.32 0.30 6.10
C LEU A 129 -18.16 1.29 5.95
N HIS A 130 -18.24 2.21 4.99
CA HIS A 130 -17.24 3.25 4.81
C HIS A 130 -17.20 4.20 6.03
N ASN A 131 -18.36 4.68 6.46
CA ASN A 131 -18.50 5.63 7.56
C ASN A 131 -18.21 5.04 8.95
N ALA A 132 -18.05 3.71 9.07
CA ALA A 132 -17.65 3.09 10.33
C ALA A 132 -16.33 3.65 10.85
N PHE A 133 -15.34 3.81 9.96
CA PHE A 133 -14.00 4.27 10.33
C PHE A 133 -13.52 5.51 9.57
N ARG A 134 -14.09 5.82 8.40
CA ARG A 134 -13.68 7.00 7.62
C ARG A 134 -14.56 8.19 7.95
N LYS A 135 -14.04 9.01 8.87
CA LYS A 135 -14.73 10.18 9.42
C LYS A 135 -13.88 11.44 9.25
N ASP A 136 -14.54 12.57 9.15
CA ASP A 136 -13.89 13.87 9.18
C ASP A 136 -13.43 14.23 10.62
N ALA A 137 -12.83 15.41 10.78
CA ALA A 137 -12.34 15.89 12.07
C ALA A 137 -13.48 16.12 13.10
N GLN A 138 -14.70 16.30 12.64
CA GLN A 138 -15.91 16.49 13.44
C GLN A 138 -16.58 15.16 13.82
N GLY A 139 -16.13 14.04 13.21
CA GLY A 139 -16.69 12.71 13.44
C GLY A 139 -17.80 12.31 12.48
N ASN A 140 -18.10 13.13 11.45
CA ASN A 140 -19.08 12.79 10.42
C ASN A 140 -18.49 11.83 9.39
N GLY A 141 -19.32 10.95 8.82
CA GLY A 141 -18.92 10.08 7.74
C GLY A 141 -18.55 10.85 6.46
N THR A 142 -17.58 10.32 5.70
CA THR A 142 -17.05 10.98 4.50
C THR A 142 -17.58 10.39 3.19
N PHE A 143 -18.47 9.39 3.23
CA PHE A 143 -18.93 8.66 2.06
C PHE A 143 -19.45 9.54 0.93
N HIS A 144 -20.37 10.47 1.22
CA HIS A 144 -20.95 11.34 0.19
C HIS A 144 -19.93 12.26 -0.45
N GLN A 145 -18.95 12.76 0.31
CA GLN A 145 -17.85 13.58 -0.23
C GLN A 145 -16.97 12.77 -1.18
N VAL A 146 -16.64 11.51 -0.82
CA VAL A 146 -15.84 10.61 -1.65
C VAL A 146 -16.60 10.24 -2.93
N MET A 147 -17.90 9.90 -2.84
CA MET A 147 -18.72 9.57 -4.00
C MET A 147 -18.88 10.76 -4.94
N HIS A 148 -19.03 11.98 -4.43
CA HIS A 148 -18.99 13.17 -5.26
C HIS A 148 -17.65 13.30 -6.00
N GLY A 149 -16.52 13.04 -5.31
CA GLY A 149 -15.20 12.99 -5.95
C GLY A 149 -15.11 11.94 -7.07
N VAL A 150 -15.69 10.75 -6.87
CA VAL A 150 -15.78 9.70 -7.90
C VAL A 150 -16.60 10.17 -9.12
N GLU A 151 -17.73 10.84 -8.90
CA GLU A 151 -18.55 11.40 -9.98
C GLU A 151 -17.77 12.44 -10.80
N LEU A 152 -16.99 13.29 -10.13
CA LEU A 152 -16.12 14.26 -10.81
C LEU A 152 -15.02 13.59 -11.63
N LEU A 153 -14.35 12.54 -11.10
CA LEU A 153 -13.35 11.78 -11.86
C LEU A 153 -13.96 11.16 -13.12
N ARG A 154 -15.17 10.58 -13.02
CA ARG A 154 -15.91 10.04 -14.18
C ARG A 154 -16.29 11.13 -15.18
N LYS A 155 -16.83 12.25 -14.70
CA LYS A 155 -17.21 13.41 -15.55
C LYS A 155 -16.04 13.91 -16.37
N HIS A 156 -14.84 13.92 -15.81
CA HIS A 156 -13.63 14.41 -16.46
C HIS A 156 -12.79 13.31 -17.13
N GLU A 157 -13.26 12.06 -17.14
CA GLU A 157 -12.57 10.92 -17.75
C GLU A 157 -11.15 10.68 -17.18
N VAL A 158 -10.98 10.90 -15.88
CA VAL A 158 -9.73 10.62 -15.17
C VAL A 158 -9.63 9.13 -14.87
N GLU A 159 -8.50 8.50 -15.19
CA GLU A 159 -8.24 7.10 -14.85
C GLU A 159 -8.11 6.94 -13.31
N TYR A 160 -8.89 6.03 -12.71
CA TYR A 160 -8.84 5.79 -11.27
C TYR A 160 -9.09 4.33 -10.90
N ASN A 161 -8.59 3.96 -9.74
CA ASN A 161 -8.88 2.70 -9.06
C ASN A 161 -9.43 2.96 -7.66
N VAL A 162 -10.04 1.93 -7.06
CA VAL A 162 -10.52 1.98 -5.68
C VAL A 162 -9.64 1.10 -4.79
N LEU A 163 -9.24 1.66 -3.65
CA LEU A 163 -8.53 0.99 -2.59
C LEU A 163 -9.47 0.89 -1.38
N ALA A 164 -9.88 -0.33 -1.05
CA ALA A 164 -10.70 -0.64 0.10
C ALA A 164 -9.83 -1.23 1.22
N THR A 165 -9.89 -0.60 2.38
CA THR A 165 -9.26 -1.12 3.58
C THR A 165 -10.20 -2.10 4.26
N VAL A 166 -9.79 -3.38 4.35
CA VAL A 166 -10.58 -4.43 5.02
C VAL A 166 -10.28 -4.39 6.51
N ASN A 167 -11.31 -4.17 7.30
CA ASN A 167 -11.25 -3.93 8.74
C ASN A 167 -12.21 -4.83 9.50
N SER A 168 -12.26 -4.70 10.82
CA SER A 168 -13.10 -5.52 11.71
C SER A 168 -14.62 -5.45 11.43
N VAL A 169 -15.10 -4.44 10.70
CA VAL A 169 -16.51 -4.26 10.38
C VAL A 169 -16.85 -4.81 9.00
N ASN A 170 -16.19 -4.28 7.95
CA ASN A 170 -16.54 -4.63 6.57
C ASN A 170 -16.13 -6.06 6.18
N VAL A 171 -15.24 -6.70 6.91
CA VAL A 171 -14.84 -8.11 6.70
C VAL A 171 -16.03 -9.07 6.77
N HIS A 172 -17.07 -8.71 7.50
CA HIS A 172 -18.30 -9.52 7.65
C HIS A 172 -19.29 -9.35 6.49
N HIS A 173 -19.02 -8.41 5.57
CA HIS A 173 -19.89 -8.04 4.46
C HIS A 173 -19.23 -8.19 3.07
N PRO A 174 -18.54 -9.31 2.76
CA PRO A 174 -17.72 -9.44 1.55
C PRO A 174 -18.48 -9.17 0.25
N LEU A 175 -19.66 -9.77 0.08
CA LEU A 175 -20.42 -9.61 -1.15
C LEU A 175 -21.03 -8.22 -1.28
N GLU A 176 -21.50 -7.63 -0.19
CA GLU A 176 -22.01 -6.27 -0.19
C GLU A 176 -20.93 -5.26 -0.57
N VAL A 177 -19.72 -5.39 0.00
CA VAL A 177 -18.56 -4.57 -0.36
C VAL A 177 -18.22 -4.74 -1.83
N TYR A 178 -18.07 -5.97 -2.30
CA TYR A 178 -17.67 -6.23 -3.67
C TYR A 178 -18.72 -5.78 -4.69
N GLN A 179 -19.99 -6.11 -4.47
CA GLN A 179 -21.09 -5.73 -5.34
C GLN A 179 -21.23 -4.21 -5.46
N PHE A 180 -20.96 -3.47 -4.40
CA PHE A 180 -20.90 -2.01 -4.44
C PHE A 180 -19.67 -1.53 -5.22
N LEU A 181 -18.45 -1.97 -4.84
CA LEU A 181 -17.22 -1.45 -5.43
C LEU A 181 -17.09 -1.76 -6.93
N ARG A 182 -17.60 -2.91 -7.40
CA ARG A 182 -17.60 -3.25 -8.84
C ARG A 182 -18.44 -2.28 -9.69
N THR A 183 -19.39 -1.56 -9.10
CA THR A 183 -20.14 -0.49 -9.78
C THR A 183 -19.38 0.82 -9.81
N VAL A 184 -18.43 0.98 -8.90
CA VAL A 184 -17.61 2.20 -8.76
C VAL A 184 -16.40 2.18 -9.67
N SER A 185 -15.63 1.07 -9.69
CA SER A 185 -14.39 0.97 -10.47
C SER A 185 -14.22 -0.41 -11.09
N ASP A 186 -13.42 -0.46 -12.18
CA ASP A 186 -12.97 -1.72 -12.78
C ASP A 186 -11.71 -2.27 -12.08
N TYR A 187 -11.00 -1.45 -11.32
CA TYR A 187 -9.78 -1.82 -10.60
C TYR A 187 -9.96 -1.66 -9.10
N ILE A 188 -9.89 -2.77 -8.36
CA ILE A 188 -10.16 -2.83 -6.93
C ILE A 188 -8.97 -3.43 -6.18
N GLN A 189 -8.58 -2.79 -5.08
CA GLN A 189 -7.57 -3.29 -4.17
C GLN A 189 -8.20 -3.51 -2.79
N PHE A 190 -7.98 -4.69 -2.20
CA PHE A 190 -8.38 -5.02 -0.83
C PHE A 190 -7.14 -5.09 0.06
N LEU A 191 -6.97 -4.12 0.95
CA LEU A 191 -5.84 -4.02 1.87
C LEU A 191 -6.29 -4.35 3.29
N PRO A 192 -5.76 -5.40 3.92
CA PRO A 192 -6.11 -5.74 5.29
C PRO A 192 -5.53 -4.71 6.26
N VAL A 193 -6.31 -4.29 7.24
CA VAL A 193 -5.80 -3.53 8.38
C VAL A 193 -5.15 -4.50 9.36
N VAL A 194 -3.86 -4.34 9.57
CA VAL A 194 -3.08 -5.07 10.57
C VAL A 194 -2.16 -4.09 11.25
N GLU A 195 -2.54 -3.66 12.45
CA GLU A 195 -1.72 -2.81 13.29
C GLU A 195 -1.57 -3.44 14.67
N CYS A 196 -0.38 -3.32 15.20
CA CYS A 196 -0.05 -3.76 16.54
C CYS A 196 0.14 -2.51 17.39
N SER A 197 -0.60 -2.38 18.47
CA SER A 197 -0.50 -1.23 19.37
C SER A 197 0.03 -1.65 20.73
N GLY A 198 0.97 -0.89 21.28
CA GLY A 198 1.39 -1.00 22.69
C GLY A 198 0.54 -0.13 23.62
N ASP A 199 0.05 1.01 23.11
CA ASP A 199 -0.85 1.94 23.79
C ASP A 199 -1.86 2.51 22.79
N GLU A 200 -3.04 2.91 23.25
CA GLU A 200 -4.10 3.49 22.40
C GLU A 200 -3.66 4.73 21.59
N ALA A 201 -2.56 5.37 21.98
CA ALA A 201 -1.99 6.53 21.30
C ALA A 201 -1.04 6.18 20.14
N ASN A 202 -0.52 4.95 20.04
CA ASN A 202 0.47 4.52 19.04
C ASN A 202 -0.07 3.38 18.20
N VAL A 203 -0.79 3.71 17.15
CA VAL A 203 -1.45 2.76 16.24
C VAL A 203 -0.44 1.93 15.40
N ALA A 204 0.78 2.43 15.20
CA ALA A 204 1.79 1.74 14.40
C ALA A 204 3.09 1.57 15.19
N GLN A 205 3.46 0.33 15.45
CA GLN A 205 4.73 -0.03 16.08
C GLN A 205 5.80 -0.39 15.04
N PRO A 206 7.09 -0.09 15.28
CA PRO A 206 8.16 -0.54 14.42
C PRO A 206 8.19 -2.07 14.31
N PRO A 207 8.41 -2.63 13.12
CA PRO A 207 8.57 -4.07 12.96
C PRO A 207 9.76 -4.57 13.81
N GLY A 208 9.57 -5.68 14.53
CA GLY A 208 10.61 -6.29 15.38
C GLY A 208 10.70 -5.79 16.81
N VAL A 209 10.02 -4.70 17.19
CA VAL A 209 10.01 -4.18 18.58
C VAL A 209 9.25 -5.10 19.55
N TYR A 210 8.42 -5.98 19.03
CA TYR A 210 7.59 -6.89 19.82
C TYR A 210 8.36 -7.91 20.68
N SER A 211 9.69 -8.01 20.52
CA SER A 211 10.50 -9.05 21.15
C SER A 211 11.10 -8.68 22.51
N THR A 212 11.06 -7.42 22.95
CA THR A 212 11.89 -6.97 24.06
C THR A 212 11.17 -6.57 25.36
N SER A 213 9.86 -6.31 25.31
CA SER A 213 9.12 -6.02 26.55
C SER A 213 8.49 -7.28 27.15
N GLN A 214 8.94 -7.66 28.33
CA GLN A 214 8.49 -8.85 29.07
C GLN A 214 7.04 -8.80 29.57
N SER A 215 6.22 -7.83 29.20
CA SER A 215 4.92 -7.61 29.86
C SER A 215 3.71 -7.36 28.97
N SER A 216 3.83 -7.33 27.63
CA SER A 216 2.64 -7.16 26.81
C SER A 216 2.65 -8.07 25.58
N THR A 217 1.70 -9.00 25.53
CA THR A 217 1.22 -9.54 24.27
C THR A 217 0.81 -8.35 23.41
N PRO A 218 1.19 -8.30 22.11
CA PRO A 218 0.74 -7.25 21.23
C PRO A 218 -0.79 -7.19 21.26
N HIS A 219 -1.37 -6.08 21.73
CA HIS A 219 -2.80 -5.91 21.67
C HIS A 219 -3.20 -5.60 20.23
N GLU A 220 -4.08 -6.42 19.70
CA GLU A 220 -4.69 -6.17 18.40
C GLU A 220 -5.55 -4.92 18.51
N ALA A 221 -5.36 -3.97 17.60
CA ALA A 221 -6.22 -2.80 17.55
C ALA A 221 -7.66 -3.22 17.19
N HIS A 222 -8.65 -2.62 17.81
CA HIS A 222 -10.08 -2.97 17.65
C HIS A 222 -10.61 -2.89 16.22
N PHE A 223 -9.89 -2.23 15.33
CA PHE A 223 -10.21 -2.11 13.91
C PHE A 223 -9.50 -3.16 13.03
N ASN A 224 -8.59 -3.96 13.59
CA ASN A 224 -7.89 -5.00 12.83
C ASN A 224 -8.87 -6.00 12.23
N VAL A 225 -8.57 -6.42 11.01
CA VAL A 225 -9.27 -7.55 10.41
C VAL A 225 -8.81 -8.85 11.06
N SER A 226 -9.72 -9.75 11.41
CA SER A 226 -9.31 -11.08 11.84
C SER A 226 -8.69 -11.87 10.69
N ALA A 227 -7.66 -12.65 10.97
CA ALA A 227 -6.92 -13.39 9.95
C ALA A 227 -7.83 -14.35 9.17
N GLU A 228 -8.62 -15.15 9.87
CA GLU A 228 -9.57 -16.09 9.27
C GLU A 228 -10.68 -15.36 8.50
N GLY A 229 -11.20 -14.26 9.07
CA GLY A 229 -12.20 -13.41 8.43
C GLY A 229 -11.71 -12.84 7.11
N TYR A 230 -10.46 -12.38 7.05
CA TYR A 230 -9.88 -11.88 5.80
C TYR A 230 -9.78 -12.98 4.73
N GLY A 231 -9.36 -14.17 5.11
CA GLY A 231 -9.33 -15.31 4.19
C GLY A 231 -10.70 -15.68 3.64
N GLU A 232 -11.73 -15.71 4.53
CA GLU A 232 -13.11 -15.95 4.11
C GLU A 232 -13.65 -14.84 3.21
N PHE A 233 -13.43 -13.59 3.58
CA PHE A 233 -13.79 -12.42 2.79
C PHE A 233 -13.28 -12.53 1.35
N LEU A 234 -12.00 -12.84 1.18
CA LEU A 234 -11.39 -12.99 -0.13
C LEU A 234 -11.95 -14.18 -0.91
N CYS A 235 -12.17 -15.35 -0.27
CA CYS A 235 -12.73 -16.52 -0.93
C CYS A 235 -14.15 -16.27 -1.45
N ARG A 236 -15.00 -15.61 -0.67
CA ARG A 236 -16.36 -15.30 -1.10
C ARG A 236 -16.40 -14.31 -2.25
N ILE A 237 -15.56 -13.28 -2.21
CA ILE A 237 -15.46 -12.33 -3.33
C ILE A 237 -14.87 -13.02 -4.57
N PHE A 238 -13.87 -13.88 -4.40
CA PHE A 238 -13.28 -14.61 -5.51
C PHE A 238 -14.32 -15.44 -6.28
N ASP A 239 -15.24 -16.12 -5.60
CA ASP A 239 -16.31 -16.86 -6.25
C ASP A 239 -17.27 -15.97 -7.06
N GLU A 240 -17.63 -14.82 -6.51
CA GLU A 240 -18.51 -13.87 -7.21
C GLU A 240 -17.81 -13.26 -8.43
N TRP A 241 -16.56 -12.82 -8.25
CA TRP A 241 -15.70 -12.30 -9.31
C TRP A 241 -15.47 -13.34 -10.42
N ALA A 242 -15.18 -14.58 -10.05
CA ALA A 242 -14.91 -15.64 -11.02
C ALA A 242 -16.13 -16.01 -11.87
N ARG A 243 -17.34 -15.86 -11.33
CA ARG A 243 -18.58 -16.14 -12.07
C ARG A 243 -18.96 -15.06 -13.07
N HIS A 244 -18.67 -13.78 -12.76
CA HIS A 244 -19.31 -12.66 -13.46
C HIS A 244 -18.33 -11.66 -14.08
N ASP A 245 -17.10 -11.58 -13.57
CA ASP A 245 -16.26 -10.40 -13.73
C ASP A 245 -14.85 -10.65 -14.29
N ILE A 246 -14.46 -11.91 -14.52
CA ILE A 246 -13.17 -12.23 -15.16
C ILE A 246 -13.05 -11.47 -16.48
N GLY A 247 -11.93 -10.73 -16.65
CA GLY A 247 -11.66 -9.93 -17.83
C GLY A 247 -12.42 -8.60 -17.89
N LYS A 248 -13.27 -8.29 -16.90
CA LYS A 248 -14.03 -7.03 -16.82
C LYS A 248 -13.66 -6.22 -15.58
N LYS A 249 -13.44 -6.89 -14.45
CA LYS A 249 -13.04 -6.29 -13.19
C LYS A 249 -11.73 -6.91 -12.73
N PHE A 250 -10.80 -6.10 -12.28
CA PHE A 250 -9.48 -6.49 -11.85
C PHE A 250 -9.34 -6.32 -10.34
N VAL A 251 -9.20 -7.40 -9.63
CA VAL A 251 -8.97 -7.39 -8.19
C VAL A 251 -7.51 -7.73 -7.93
N GLN A 252 -6.74 -6.77 -7.45
CA GLN A 252 -5.27 -6.84 -7.38
C GLN A 252 -4.74 -8.14 -6.75
N ILE A 253 -5.29 -8.55 -5.60
CA ILE A 253 -4.82 -9.77 -4.90
C ILE A 253 -5.19 -11.06 -5.68
N PHE A 254 -6.26 -11.04 -6.46
CA PHE A 254 -6.65 -12.18 -7.30
C PHE A 254 -5.73 -12.33 -8.49
N GLU A 255 -5.42 -11.21 -9.15
CA GLU A 255 -4.44 -11.16 -10.25
C GLU A 255 -3.06 -11.61 -9.76
N ALA A 256 -2.63 -11.16 -8.58
CA ALA A 256 -1.37 -11.59 -7.96
C ALA A 256 -1.36 -13.10 -7.66
N ALA A 257 -2.45 -13.64 -7.10
CA ALA A 257 -2.56 -15.05 -6.78
C ALA A 257 -2.53 -15.93 -8.05
N ILE A 258 -3.28 -15.55 -9.08
CA ILE A 258 -3.31 -16.25 -10.37
C ILE A 258 -1.94 -16.12 -11.06
N GLY A 259 -1.33 -14.93 -11.03
CA GLY A 259 0.02 -14.71 -11.55
C GLY A 259 1.03 -15.68 -10.95
N ASN A 260 1.06 -15.79 -9.63
CA ASN A 260 1.95 -16.71 -8.91
C ASN A 260 1.69 -18.19 -9.28
N ILE A 261 0.42 -18.61 -9.37
CA ILE A 261 0.05 -19.96 -9.82
C ILE A 261 0.59 -20.22 -11.25
N MET A 262 0.54 -19.22 -12.11
CA MET A 262 1.03 -19.27 -13.49
C MET A 262 2.55 -19.01 -13.61
N ARG A 263 3.27 -18.88 -12.48
CA ARG A 263 4.70 -18.55 -12.41
C ARG A 263 5.06 -17.23 -13.11
N ARG A 264 4.17 -16.24 -13.01
CA ARG A 264 4.40 -14.85 -13.44
C ARG A 264 4.60 -13.96 -12.23
N PRO A 265 5.32 -12.84 -12.35
CA PRO A 265 5.43 -11.87 -11.24
C PRO A 265 4.06 -11.44 -10.74
N ALA A 266 3.87 -11.47 -9.43
CA ALA A 266 2.61 -11.07 -8.80
C ALA A 266 2.30 -9.57 -8.96
N GLY A 267 3.34 -8.76 -9.12
CA GLY A 267 3.22 -7.29 -9.14
C GLY A 267 2.78 -6.68 -7.81
N LEU A 268 2.81 -7.49 -6.73
CA LEU A 268 2.42 -7.11 -5.38
C LEU A 268 3.48 -7.61 -4.39
N CYS A 269 4.31 -6.71 -3.87
CA CYS A 269 5.47 -7.06 -3.04
C CYS A 269 5.14 -7.94 -1.83
N VAL A 270 3.91 -7.85 -1.30
CA VAL A 270 3.43 -8.70 -0.20
C VAL A 270 3.47 -10.18 -0.59
N HIS A 271 3.20 -10.49 -1.85
CA HIS A 271 3.15 -11.86 -2.39
C HIS A 271 4.25 -12.13 -3.42
N GLU A 272 5.41 -11.50 -3.24
CA GLU A 272 6.65 -11.78 -3.96
C GLU A 272 7.75 -12.20 -3.00
N GLY A 273 8.74 -12.94 -3.49
CA GLY A 273 9.85 -13.42 -2.67
C GLY A 273 10.77 -12.32 -2.15
N VAL A 274 10.85 -11.21 -2.88
CA VAL A 274 11.70 -10.05 -2.55
C VAL A 274 10.82 -8.81 -2.45
N CYS A 275 11.13 -7.93 -1.49
CA CYS A 275 10.56 -6.58 -1.41
C CYS A 275 11.68 -5.51 -1.57
N GLY A 276 11.51 -4.30 -1.05
CA GLY A 276 12.57 -3.27 -1.12
C GLY A 276 12.74 -2.61 -2.50
N HIS A 277 11.78 -2.78 -3.39
CA HIS A 277 11.75 -2.11 -4.71
C HIS A 277 11.25 -0.67 -4.65
N CYS A 278 10.72 -0.25 -3.52
CA CYS A 278 10.24 1.11 -3.28
C CYS A 278 10.89 1.69 -2.03
N ALA A 279 10.91 3.02 -1.96
CA ALA A 279 11.27 3.76 -0.78
C ALA A 279 10.19 4.81 -0.48
N ALA A 280 10.07 5.21 0.77
CA ALA A 280 9.27 6.36 1.16
C ALA A 280 10.21 7.55 1.39
N ILE A 281 9.87 8.70 0.79
CA ILE A 281 10.62 9.94 0.98
C ILE A 281 9.70 10.95 1.65
N GLU A 282 10.08 11.40 2.83
CA GLU A 282 9.36 12.38 3.60
C GLU A 282 9.65 13.81 3.12
N ARG A 283 8.78 14.74 3.53
CA ARG A 283 8.86 16.16 3.15
C ARG A 283 10.19 16.85 3.49
N GLY A 284 10.89 16.38 4.53
CA GLY A 284 12.22 16.86 4.93
C GLY A 284 13.38 16.21 4.17
N GLY A 285 13.09 15.31 3.23
CA GLY A 285 14.09 14.60 2.45
C GLY A 285 14.57 13.29 3.05
N ASN A 286 14.11 12.90 4.23
CA ASN A 286 14.42 11.60 4.83
C ASN A 286 13.84 10.47 4.00
N VAL A 287 14.66 9.43 3.78
CA VAL A 287 14.33 8.27 2.93
C VAL A 287 14.26 7.03 3.78
N TYR A 288 13.13 6.34 3.73
CA TYR A 288 12.85 5.13 4.50
C TYR A 288 12.67 3.90 3.58
N ARG A 289 12.83 2.71 4.15
CA ARG A 289 12.78 1.40 3.45
C ARG A 289 11.53 1.21 2.59
N CYS A 290 10.35 1.58 3.09
CA CYS A 290 9.09 1.71 2.33
C CYS A 290 8.08 2.49 3.18
N ASP A 291 6.88 2.72 2.65
CA ASP A 291 5.78 3.42 3.32
C ASP A 291 5.33 2.76 4.64
N ARG A 292 5.42 1.44 4.73
CA ARG A 292 5.10 0.68 5.95
C ARG A 292 6.22 0.73 7.01
N TYR A 293 7.43 1.15 6.62
CA TYR A 293 8.63 1.20 7.45
C TYR A 293 9.16 2.62 7.68
N VAL A 294 8.26 3.60 7.79
CA VAL A 294 8.62 4.99 8.16
C VAL A 294 8.77 5.08 9.67
N PHE A 295 9.90 4.58 10.17
CA PHE A 295 10.31 4.61 11.58
C PHE A 295 11.81 4.90 11.67
N PRO A 296 12.32 5.49 12.76
CA PRO A 296 13.72 5.86 12.89
C PRO A 296 14.71 4.73 12.56
N ASP A 297 14.43 3.51 13.00
CA ASP A 297 15.29 2.33 12.77
C ASP A 297 15.37 1.90 11.30
N TYR A 298 14.48 2.41 10.46
CA TYR A 298 14.40 2.09 9.03
C TYR A 298 14.74 3.29 8.14
N LEU A 299 15.29 4.36 8.73
CA LEU A 299 15.84 5.50 8.01
C LEU A 299 17.08 5.04 7.23
N MET A 300 17.12 5.30 5.94
CA MET A 300 18.26 4.98 5.08
C MET A 300 19.23 6.15 4.93
N GLY A 301 18.74 7.38 5.10
CA GLY A 301 19.48 8.61 4.94
C GLY A 301 18.58 9.78 4.55
N ASN A 302 19.19 10.90 4.16
CA ASN A 302 18.45 12.07 3.71
C ASN A 302 18.92 12.46 2.29
N ILE A 303 17.97 12.59 1.36
CA ILE A 303 18.27 12.85 -0.07
C ILE A 303 19.04 14.15 -0.31
N MET A 304 19.05 15.09 0.65
CA MET A 304 19.80 16.33 0.56
C MET A 304 21.31 16.14 0.74
N HIS A 305 21.71 15.05 1.40
CA HIS A 305 23.10 14.79 1.78
C HIS A 305 23.63 13.46 1.25
N ASP A 306 22.71 12.48 1.05
CA ASP A 306 23.04 11.10 0.71
C ASP A 306 22.59 10.75 -0.70
N SER A 307 23.29 9.82 -1.35
CA SER A 307 22.95 9.31 -2.68
C SER A 307 21.71 8.41 -2.65
N LEU A 308 20.68 8.79 -3.39
CA LEU A 308 19.49 7.94 -3.52
C LEU A 308 19.84 6.58 -4.16
N TYR A 309 20.82 6.54 -5.06
CA TYR A 309 21.25 5.28 -5.68
C TYR A 309 21.80 4.31 -4.64
N GLU A 310 22.70 4.77 -3.75
CA GLU A 310 23.27 3.92 -2.68
C GLU A 310 22.23 3.47 -1.69
N MET A 311 21.33 4.36 -1.27
CA MET A 311 20.21 4.02 -0.41
C MET A 311 19.33 2.93 -1.03
N MET A 312 19.04 2.99 -2.33
CA MET A 312 18.22 2.00 -3.01
C MET A 312 18.95 0.66 -3.20
N GLN A 313 20.27 0.63 -3.34
CA GLN A 313 21.06 -0.62 -3.32
C GLN A 313 20.95 -1.30 -1.95
N GLY A 314 21.13 -0.56 -0.87
CA GLY A 314 20.94 -1.08 0.51
C GLY A 314 19.50 -1.53 0.79
N ASN A 315 18.50 -0.88 0.18
CA ASN A 315 17.10 -1.27 0.31
C ASN A 315 16.79 -2.60 -0.39
N ARG A 316 17.46 -2.88 -1.50
CA ARG A 316 17.35 -4.17 -2.17
C ARG A 316 17.84 -5.31 -1.28
N GLN A 317 18.99 -5.16 -0.62
CA GLN A 317 19.49 -6.16 0.33
C GLN A 317 18.49 -6.39 1.47
N PHE A 318 17.91 -5.32 2.04
CA PHE A 318 16.84 -5.45 3.03
C PHE A 318 15.65 -6.27 2.50
N GLY A 319 15.29 -6.09 1.24
CA GLY A 319 14.18 -6.82 0.62
C GLY A 319 14.45 -8.29 0.38
N GLU A 320 15.70 -8.66 0.12
CA GLU A 320 16.14 -10.06 -0.08
C GLU A 320 15.99 -10.87 1.23
N HIS A 321 16.21 -10.25 2.39
CA HIS A 321 16.01 -10.88 3.72
C HIS A 321 14.55 -11.27 4.01
N LYS A 322 13.60 -10.87 3.17
CA LYS A 322 12.20 -11.26 3.33
C LYS A 322 11.99 -12.78 3.36
N LEU A 323 12.68 -13.52 2.49
CA LEU A 323 12.61 -14.99 2.46
C LEU A 323 13.44 -15.64 3.58
N GLU A 324 14.58 -15.06 3.92
CA GLU A 324 15.45 -15.56 4.97
C GLU A 324 14.81 -15.50 6.36
N SER A 325 13.87 -14.56 6.56
CA SER A 325 13.12 -14.39 7.82
C SER A 325 11.80 -15.17 7.87
N LEU A 326 11.61 -16.18 7.01
CA LEU A 326 10.46 -17.09 7.09
C LEU A 326 10.62 -18.04 8.27
N SER A 327 9.52 -18.28 9.00
CA SER A 327 9.49 -19.30 10.04
C SER A 327 9.59 -20.71 9.46
N THR A 328 10.02 -21.66 10.29
CA THR A 328 10.05 -23.09 9.92
C THR A 328 8.70 -23.58 9.42
N GLU A 329 7.59 -23.13 10.00
CA GLU A 329 6.24 -23.46 9.53
C GLU A 329 5.97 -22.91 8.13
N CYS A 330 6.46 -21.72 7.80
CA CYS A 330 6.33 -21.15 6.46
C CYS A 330 7.11 -21.96 5.43
N LEU A 331 8.32 -22.42 5.75
CA LEU A 331 9.17 -23.21 4.86
C LEU A 331 8.53 -24.56 4.47
N HIS A 332 7.69 -25.12 5.36
CA HIS A 332 6.96 -26.37 5.11
C HIS A 332 5.52 -26.16 4.62
N CYS A 333 5.12 -24.91 4.39
CA CYS A 333 3.74 -24.57 4.00
C CYS A 333 3.50 -24.86 2.51
N ASP A 334 2.40 -25.53 2.22
CA ASP A 334 2.00 -25.91 0.86
C ASP A 334 1.62 -24.74 -0.07
N VAL A 335 1.52 -23.51 0.46
CA VAL A 335 1.23 -22.28 -0.30
C VAL A 335 2.32 -21.22 -0.16
N VAL A 336 3.50 -21.59 0.33
CA VAL A 336 4.60 -20.62 0.50
C VAL A 336 5.01 -19.98 -0.83
N ASP A 337 4.93 -20.72 -1.92
CA ASP A 337 5.20 -20.28 -3.29
C ASP A 337 4.17 -19.27 -3.86
N LEU A 338 3.07 -19.05 -3.17
CA LEU A 338 2.04 -18.06 -3.51
C LEU A 338 2.02 -16.91 -2.50
N CYS A 339 2.22 -17.23 -1.21
CA CYS A 339 2.11 -16.31 -0.10
C CYS A 339 3.41 -15.57 0.18
N PHE A 340 4.57 -16.26 0.08
CA PHE A 340 5.91 -15.76 0.45
C PHE A 340 5.97 -15.16 1.87
N GLY A 341 5.13 -15.69 2.78
CA GLY A 341 5.05 -15.24 4.18
C GLY A 341 4.46 -13.84 4.38
N GLY A 342 3.82 -13.26 3.37
CA GLY A 342 3.22 -11.93 3.45
C GLY A 342 4.23 -10.80 3.70
N CYS A 343 3.75 -9.65 4.17
CA CYS A 343 4.63 -8.53 4.53
C CYS A 343 5.40 -8.84 5.83
N PRO A 344 6.73 -8.63 5.88
CA PRO A 344 7.50 -8.82 7.12
C PRO A 344 7.02 -7.94 8.29
N LYS A 345 6.48 -6.75 8.02
CA LYS A 345 5.89 -5.88 9.06
C LYS A 345 4.80 -6.60 9.88
N ASP A 346 4.07 -7.49 9.24
CA ASP A 346 2.93 -8.17 9.88
C ASP A 346 3.34 -9.53 10.52
N ARG A 347 4.66 -9.83 10.60
CA ARG A 347 5.21 -11.05 11.21
C ARG A 347 5.50 -10.81 12.70
N PHE A 348 4.48 -10.84 13.52
CA PHE A 348 4.61 -10.63 14.98
C PHE A 348 3.95 -11.73 15.82
N VAL A 349 3.34 -12.74 15.20
CA VAL A 349 2.75 -13.87 15.92
C VAL A 349 3.85 -14.86 16.26
N PRO A 350 4.14 -15.10 17.57
CA PRO A 350 5.17 -16.04 17.96
C PRO A 350 4.78 -17.48 17.61
N VAL A 351 5.73 -18.23 17.06
CA VAL A 351 5.60 -19.67 16.80
C VAL A 351 6.66 -20.43 17.56
N GLN A 352 6.32 -21.63 18.03
CA GLN A 352 7.26 -22.50 18.76
C GLN A 352 8.01 -23.36 17.76
N SER A 353 9.32 -23.16 17.68
CA SER A 353 10.21 -24.01 16.89
C SER A 353 11.12 -24.82 17.81
N PRO A 354 11.03 -26.15 17.81
CA PRO A 354 11.90 -26.97 18.63
C PRO A 354 13.39 -26.76 18.29
N GLY A 355 14.17 -26.30 19.26
CA GLY A 355 15.63 -26.19 19.14
C GLY A 355 16.14 -24.94 18.41
N GLN A 356 15.28 -24.04 17.96
CA GLN A 356 15.64 -22.75 17.36
C GLN A 356 15.09 -21.60 18.23
N GLY A 357 15.63 -20.40 18.08
CA GLY A 357 15.17 -19.22 18.82
C GLY A 357 13.70 -18.86 18.52
N LYS A 358 13.23 -17.74 19.09
CA LYS A 358 11.87 -17.24 18.83
C LYS A 358 11.70 -16.93 17.33
N GLU A 359 10.77 -17.61 16.66
CA GLU A 359 10.33 -17.32 15.31
C GLU A 359 8.99 -16.60 15.32
N TYR A 360 8.72 -15.83 14.26
CA TYR A 360 7.47 -15.09 14.12
C TYR A 360 6.80 -15.37 12.78
N GLN A 361 5.49 -15.56 12.82
CA GLN A 361 4.65 -15.77 11.68
C GLN A 361 3.82 -14.52 11.36
N ASN A 362 3.43 -14.36 10.11
CA ASN A 362 2.54 -13.30 9.70
C ASN A 362 1.17 -13.46 10.36
N TYR A 363 0.64 -12.38 10.92
CA TYR A 363 -0.68 -12.33 11.55
C TYR A 363 -1.78 -12.88 10.64
N LEU A 364 -1.75 -12.56 9.36
CA LEU A 364 -2.75 -13.00 8.38
C LEU A 364 -2.52 -14.44 7.86
N CYS A 365 -1.52 -15.17 8.38
CA CYS A 365 -1.17 -16.50 7.88
C CYS A 365 -2.37 -17.46 7.76
N PRO A 366 -3.28 -17.61 8.76
CA PRO A 366 -4.43 -18.49 8.62
C PRO A 366 -5.32 -18.11 7.43
N GLY A 367 -5.58 -16.83 7.24
CA GLY A 367 -6.38 -16.30 6.13
C GLY A 367 -5.71 -16.47 4.78
N TYR A 368 -4.42 -16.14 4.68
CA TYR A 368 -3.66 -16.34 3.45
C TYR A 368 -3.58 -17.81 3.04
N ARG A 369 -3.32 -18.71 3.99
CA ARG A 369 -3.28 -20.16 3.72
C ARG A 369 -4.62 -20.65 3.17
N LYS A 370 -5.74 -20.26 3.79
CA LYS A 370 -7.09 -20.56 3.32
C LYS A 370 -7.31 -20.03 1.90
N PHE A 371 -7.06 -18.75 1.67
CA PHE A 371 -7.31 -18.10 0.39
C PHE A 371 -6.47 -18.69 -0.74
N PHE A 372 -5.16 -18.85 -0.57
CA PHE A 372 -4.28 -19.36 -1.64
C PHE A 372 -4.54 -20.83 -1.97
N ARG A 373 -4.86 -21.68 -0.97
CA ARG A 373 -5.33 -23.05 -1.23
C ARG A 373 -6.60 -23.06 -2.07
N TYR A 374 -7.54 -22.21 -1.68
CA TYR A 374 -8.83 -22.08 -2.36
C TYR A 374 -8.67 -21.67 -3.81
N VAL A 375 -7.93 -20.60 -4.09
CA VAL A 375 -7.68 -20.14 -5.47
C VAL A 375 -6.94 -21.19 -6.29
N ARG A 376 -5.90 -21.82 -5.73
CA ARG A 376 -5.15 -22.90 -6.41
C ARG A 376 -6.07 -24.05 -6.83
N GLU A 377 -6.97 -24.45 -5.98
CA GLU A 377 -7.95 -25.50 -6.28
C GLU A 377 -8.92 -25.08 -7.41
N ARG A 378 -9.43 -23.85 -7.35
CA ARG A 378 -10.34 -23.29 -8.36
C ARG A 378 -9.69 -23.18 -9.73
N VAL A 379 -8.46 -22.66 -9.79
CA VAL A 379 -7.69 -22.55 -11.05
C VAL A 379 -7.40 -23.94 -11.64
N ARG A 380 -7.03 -24.92 -10.81
CA ARG A 380 -6.82 -26.30 -11.28
C ARG A 380 -8.10 -26.94 -11.84
N LYS A 381 -9.27 -26.66 -11.27
CA LYS A 381 -10.55 -27.16 -11.78
C LYS A 381 -10.96 -26.49 -13.10
N ALA A 382 -10.67 -25.19 -13.26
CA ALA A 382 -10.99 -24.46 -14.49
C ALA A 382 -10.08 -24.81 -15.68
N GLY A 383 -8.87 -25.33 -15.43
CA GLY A 383 -7.93 -25.76 -16.46
C GLY A 383 -8.10 -27.23 -16.92
N ARG A 384 -9.10 -27.93 -16.36
CA ARG A 384 -9.52 -29.29 -16.79
C ARG A 384 -10.78 -29.21 -17.64
#